data_35e6fd0112109891da29a25bcecd58ea
#
_entry.id   35e6fd0112109891da29a25bcecd58ea
#
_cell.length_a   1.000
_cell.length_b   1.000
_cell.length_c   1.000
_cell.angle_alpha   90.00
_cell.angle_beta   90.00
_cell.angle_gamma   90.00
#
_symmetry.space_group_name_H-M   'P 1'
#
loop_
_entity.id
_entity.type
_entity.pdbx_description
1 polymer ?
#
loop_
_entity_poly.entity_id
_entity_poly.type
_entity_poly.pdbx_seq_one_letter_code
_entity_poly.pdbx_strand_id
1 'polypeptide(L)'
;WQVVLDRYGLEKKSRIGYSIGAAYAPDWGEHTLSFRPNETVLVPENAVVHIILGMWMDGWGMELSETLHVTESGYTKMTDFPQHVHLVQP
;
A
#
# COMPACT_ATOMS: atom_id res chain seq x y z
N TRP A 1 -1.18 9.96 0.37
CA TRP A 1 0.26 9.65 0.40
C TRP A 1 1.09 10.83 -0.12
N GLN A 2 0.76 11.37 -1.29
CA GLN A 2 1.52 12.50 -1.85
C GLN A 2 1.56 13.71 -0.90
N VAL A 3 0.48 14.02 -0.22
CA VAL A 3 0.44 15.09 0.80
C VAL A 3 1.48 14.90 1.91
N VAL A 4 1.81 13.66 2.26
CA VAL A 4 2.87 13.35 3.21
C VAL A 4 4.24 13.54 2.56
N LEU A 5 4.42 13.07 1.34
CA LEU A 5 5.68 13.16 0.59
C LEU A 5 6.07 14.62 0.28
N ASP A 6 5.09 15.46 -0.02
CA ASP A 6 5.30 16.89 -0.30
C ASP A 6 6.04 17.62 0.84
N ARG A 7 5.84 17.19 2.09
CA ARG A 7 6.54 17.75 3.25
C ARG A 7 8.05 17.51 3.22
N TYR A 8 8.47 16.51 2.44
CA TYR A 8 9.87 16.10 2.32
C TYR A 8 10.44 16.35 0.91
N GLY A 9 9.67 16.99 0.04
CA GLY A 9 10.07 17.21 -1.35
C GLY A 9 10.20 15.94 -2.15
N LEU A 10 9.43 14.90 -1.81
CA LEU A 10 9.45 13.59 -2.45
C LEU A 10 8.22 13.37 -3.32
N GLU A 11 8.36 12.52 -4.32
CA GLU A 11 7.26 12.14 -5.20
C GLU A 11 7.25 10.61 -5.41
N LYS A 12 6.06 10.03 -5.46
CA LYS A 12 5.87 8.64 -5.89
C LYS A 12 4.85 8.57 -7.00
N LYS A 13 5.31 8.24 -8.20
CA LYS A 13 4.46 8.15 -9.41
C LYS A 13 3.80 6.78 -9.58
N SER A 14 4.37 5.73 -9.02
CA SER A 14 3.81 4.39 -9.07
C SER A 14 2.62 4.24 -8.10
N ARG A 15 1.79 3.24 -8.36
CA ARG A 15 0.69 2.91 -7.45
C ARG A 15 1.20 2.61 -6.04
N ILE A 16 0.36 2.86 -5.04
CA ILE A 16 0.64 2.60 -3.63
C ILE A 16 -0.16 1.40 -3.10
N GLY A 17 -0.90 0.71 -3.93
CA GLY A 17 -1.65 -0.47 -3.53
C GLY A 17 -2.58 -0.96 -4.62
N TYR A 18 -3.22 -2.07 -4.35
CA TYR A 18 -4.16 -2.75 -5.25
C TYR A 18 -5.06 -3.72 -4.47
N SER A 19 -6.18 -4.11 -5.06
CA SER A 19 -7.05 -5.15 -4.52
C SER A 19 -6.40 -6.53 -4.60
N ILE A 20 -6.65 -7.33 -3.59
CA ILE A 20 -6.26 -8.74 -3.54
C ILE A 20 -7.49 -9.61 -3.31
N GLY A 21 -7.43 -10.85 -3.76
CA GLY A 21 -8.55 -11.80 -3.67
C GLY A 21 -8.12 -13.20 -4.02
N ALA A 22 -9.02 -13.98 -4.58
CA ALA A 22 -8.76 -15.36 -4.99
C ALA A 22 -7.93 -15.39 -6.29
N ALA A 23 -6.64 -15.09 -6.17
CA ALA A 23 -5.69 -15.12 -7.27
C ALA A 23 -4.60 -16.16 -7.06
N TYR A 24 -3.97 -16.59 -8.16
CA TYR A 24 -2.90 -17.59 -8.18
C TYR A 24 -1.60 -17.00 -8.72
N ALA A 25 -0.48 -17.58 -8.29
CA ALA A 25 0.82 -17.25 -8.88
C ALA A 25 0.76 -17.37 -10.42
N PRO A 26 1.44 -16.50 -11.17
CA PRO A 26 2.45 -15.54 -10.71
C PRO A 26 1.91 -14.17 -10.28
N ASP A 27 0.63 -13.96 -10.30
CA ASP A 27 0.02 -12.66 -9.97
C ASP A 27 -0.95 -12.81 -8.80
N TRP A 28 -0.72 -12.02 -7.76
CA TRP A 28 -1.55 -11.99 -6.55
C TRP A 28 -2.64 -10.91 -6.59
N GLY A 29 -2.58 -10.01 -7.55
CA GLY A 29 -3.54 -8.93 -7.72
C GLY A 29 -4.87 -9.45 -8.29
N GLU A 30 -5.95 -8.93 -7.77
CA GLU A 30 -7.31 -9.25 -8.26
C GLU A 30 -7.70 -8.35 -9.45
N HIS A 31 -6.97 -7.26 -9.71
CA HIS A 31 -7.08 -6.36 -10.87
C HIS A 31 -8.33 -5.46 -10.93
N THR A 32 -9.14 -5.36 -9.89
CA THR A 32 -10.31 -4.48 -9.88
C THR A 32 -10.02 -3.09 -9.32
N LEU A 33 -9.04 -2.96 -8.41
CA LEU A 33 -8.65 -1.70 -7.81
C LEU A 33 -7.15 -1.47 -7.94
N SER A 34 -6.77 -0.21 -8.16
CA SER A 34 -5.37 0.20 -8.18
C SER A 34 -5.23 1.61 -7.65
N PHE A 35 -4.56 1.76 -6.52
CA PHE A 35 -4.36 3.06 -5.87
C PHE A 35 -3.22 3.83 -6.54
N ARG A 36 -3.56 4.59 -7.57
CA ARG A 36 -2.63 5.41 -8.36
C ARG A 36 -3.19 6.82 -8.57
N PRO A 37 -2.36 7.78 -8.95
CA PRO A 37 -2.86 9.10 -9.30
C PRO A 37 -3.96 9.04 -10.38
N ASN A 38 -4.99 9.86 -10.21
CA ASN A 38 -6.14 9.99 -11.13
C ASN A 38 -7.04 8.75 -11.23
N GLU A 39 -6.92 7.80 -10.30
CA GLU A 39 -7.87 6.70 -10.21
C GLU A 39 -9.23 7.20 -9.70
N THR A 40 -10.30 6.81 -10.37
CA THR A 40 -11.67 7.25 -10.07
C THR A 40 -12.60 6.12 -9.61
N VAL A 41 -12.09 4.89 -9.59
CA VAL A 41 -12.87 3.74 -9.12
C VAL A 41 -13.14 3.87 -7.63
N LEU A 42 -14.40 3.77 -7.26
CA LEU A 42 -14.80 3.76 -5.85
C LEU A 42 -14.35 2.46 -5.19
N VAL A 43 -13.74 2.60 -4.02
CA VAL A 43 -13.35 1.44 -3.22
C VAL A 43 -14.58 0.90 -2.51
N PRO A 44 -15.05 -0.31 -2.83
CA PRO A 44 -16.24 -0.84 -2.18
C PRO A 44 -15.95 -1.30 -0.74
N GLU A 45 -16.98 -1.30 0.07
CA GLU A 45 -16.96 -1.99 1.36
C GLU A 45 -16.63 -3.48 1.15
N ASN A 46 -15.95 -4.07 2.11
CA ASN A 46 -15.45 -5.43 2.11
C ASN A 46 -14.34 -5.72 1.08
N ALA A 47 -13.83 -4.73 0.36
CA ALA A 47 -12.61 -4.92 -0.42
C ALA A 47 -11.44 -5.26 0.50
N VAL A 48 -10.60 -6.19 0.07
CA VAL A 48 -9.31 -6.44 0.70
C VAL A 48 -8.24 -5.87 -0.21
N VAL A 49 -7.39 -5.04 0.34
CA VAL A 49 -6.37 -4.31 -0.42
C VAL A 49 -4.99 -4.49 0.19
N HIS A 50 -4.00 -4.58 -0.66
CA HIS A 50 -2.60 -4.55 -0.27
C HIS A 50 -2.04 -3.16 -0.53
N ILE A 51 -1.62 -2.48 0.53
CA ILE A 51 -0.97 -1.17 0.45
C ILE A 51 0.53 -1.37 0.49
N ILE A 52 1.24 -0.78 -0.46
CA ILE A 52 2.70 -0.82 -0.58
C ILE A 52 3.23 0.61 -0.66
N LEU A 53 3.85 1.07 0.41
CA LEU A 53 4.45 2.39 0.48
C LEU A 53 5.95 2.31 0.24
N GLY A 54 6.34 1.78 -0.94
CA GLY A 54 7.74 1.65 -1.33
C GLY A 54 8.30 2.93 -1.94
N MET A 55 9.50 3.29 -1.50
CA MET A 55 10.31 4.39 -2.04
C MET A 55 11.63 3.81 -2.54
N TRP A 56 11.94 4.06 -3.81
CA TRP A 56 13.18 3.63 -4.47
C TRP A 56 13.91 4.87 -4.95
N MET A 57 14.92 5.28 -4.19
CA MET A 57 15.66 6.52 -4.39
C MET A 57 17.12 6.22 -4.73
N ASP A 58 17.85 7.21 -5.23
CA ASP A 58 19.29 7.07 -5.43
C ASP A 58 20.00 6.84 -4.09
N GLY A 59 20.64 5.69 -3.97
CA GLY A 59 21.43 5.33 -2.80
C GLY A 59 20.66 4.77 -1.60
N TRP A 60 19.31 4.76 -1.64
CA TRP A 60 18.51 4.13 -0.59
C TRP A 60 17.14 3.68 -1.10
N GLY A 61 16.54 2.76 -0.40
CA GLY A 61 15.17 2.32 -0.62
C GLY A 61 14.54 1.86 0.68
N MET A 62 13.23 1.97 0.75
CA MET A 62 12.43 1.48 1.87
C MET A 62 11.06 1.07 1.38
N GLU A 63 10.58 -0.03 1.87
CA GLU A 63 9.19 -0.47 1.66
C GLU A 63 8.52 -0.76 2.99
N LEU A 64 7.27 -0.37 3.08
CA LEU A 64 6.39 -0.73 4.17
C LEU A 64 5.05 -1.10 3.58
N SER A 65 4.56 -2.28 3.89
CA SER A 65 3.30 -2.78 3.35
C SER A 65 2.35 -3.25 4.42
N GLU A 66 1.06 -3.26 4.09
CA GLU A 66 -0.01 -3.73 4.96
C GLU A 66 -1.18 -4.23 4.13
N THR A 67 -1.85 -5.24 4.63
CA THR A 67 -3.15 -5.68 4.08
C THR A 67 -4.27 -5.09 4.91
N LEU A 68 -5.21 -4.43 4.22
CA LEU A 68 -6.35 -3.76 4.84
C LEU A 68 -7.65 -4.38 4.35
N HIS A 69 -8.58 -4.58 5.28
CA HIS A 69 -9.99 -4.82 4.97
C HIS A 69 -10.76 -3.51 5.06
N VAL A 70 -11.39 -3.11 3.97
CA VAL A 70 -12.20 -1.88 3.89
C VAL A 70 -13.55 -2.12 4.56
N THR A 71 -13.92 -1.21 5.47
CA THR A 71 -15.19 -1.25 6.19
C THR A 71 -16.02 -0.01 5.86
N GLU A 72 -17.29 -0.01 6.26
CA GLU A 72 -18.18 1.15 6.10
C GLU A 72 -17.61 2.43 6.70
N SER A 73 -16.91 2.34 7.81
CA SER A 73 -16.36 3.50 8.55
C SER A 73 -14.87 3.73 8.36
N GLY A 74 -14.18 2.95 7.51
CA GLY A 74 -12.74 3.08 7.29
C GLY A 74 -12.08 1.76 6.92
N TYR A 75 -11.17 1.28 7.75
CA TYR A 75 -10.45 0.02 7.48
C TYR A 75 -10.05 -0.71 8.75
N THR A 76 -9.79 -1.99 8.63
CA THR A 76 -9.15 -2.83 9.65
C THR A 76 -7.84 -3.39 9.10
N LYS A 77 -6.77 -3.29 9.85
CA LYS A 77 -5.49 -3.94 9.52
C LYS A 77 -5.62 -5.46 9.70
N MET A 78 -5.09 -6.20 8.74
CA MET A 78 -5.11 -7.66 8.77
C MET A 78 -3.92 -8.26 9.53
N THR A 79 -2.90 -7.46 9.84
CA THR A 79 -1.74 -7.89 10.62
C THR A 79 -1.54 -6.99 11.85
N ASP A 80 -0.92 -7.55 12.87
CA ASP A 80 -0.53 -6.84 14.10
C ASP A 80 1.01 -6.82 14.22
N PHE A 81 1.68 -6.45 13.13
CA PHE A 81 3.13 -6.32 13.10
C PHE A 81 3.55 -4.86 13.27
N PRO A 82 4.58 -4.57 14.09
CA PRO A 82 5.07 -3.20 14.26
C PRO A 82 5.62 -2.61 12.96
N GLN A 83 5.12 -1.42 12.58
CA GLN A 83 5.50 -0.73 11.34
C GLN A 83 6.57 0.32 11.61
N HIS A 84 7.77 -0.12 11.98
CA HIS A 84 8.94 0.73 12.20
C HIS A 84 10.21 0.00 11.78
N VAL A 85 11.28 0.75 11.64
CA VAL A 85 12.60 0.17 11.36
C VAL A 85 13.11 -0.59 12.58
N HIS A 86 13.40 -1.87 12.39
CA HIS A 86 13.98 -2.72 13.43
C HIS A 86 15.51 -2.65 13.32
N LEU A 87 16.14 -2.13 14.36
CA LEU A 87 17.59 -2.09 14.45
C LEU A 87 18.09 -3.39 15.08
N VAL A 88 18.90 -4.13 14.33
CA VAL A 88 19.57 -5.34 14.82
C VAL A 88 20.98 -4.96 15.22
N GLN A 89 21.32 -5.24 16.46
CA GLN A 89 22.69 -5.08 16.95
C GLN A 89 23.56 -6.24 16.40
N PRO A 90 24.76 -5.95 15.90
CA PRO A 90 25.66 -6.96 15.41
C PRO A 90 26.20 -7.87 16.51
#